data_3a81be2e3112c9b9cfc3ad0918fa4c99
#
_entry.id   3a81be2e3112c9b9cfc3ad0918fa4c99
#
_cell.length_a   1.000
_cell.length_b   1.000
_cell.length_c   1.000
_cell.angle_alpha   90.00
_cell.angle_beta   90.00
_cell.angle_gamma   90.00
#
_symmetry.space_group_name_H-M   'P 1'
#
loop_
_entity.id
_entity.type
_entity.pdbx_description
1 polymer ?
#
loop_
_entity_poly.entity_id
_entity_poly.type
_entity_poly.pdbx_seq_one_letter_code
_entity_poly.pdbx_strand_id
1 'polypeptide(L)'
;MAIVVLIMIFTSKGKVALTVILVLLAIAMWVEGFNYDADLGKLWETGSYSESRIESIKDKDWNTVRLIWECVKADVNCSNFATQGDAQAKYDSCMSEIKKNNPNIEDPVKLDIYGLDRNHDGVACQNLPKTAK
;
A
#
# COMPACT_ATOMS: atom_id res chain seq x y z
N MET A 1 -10.84 -15.61 31.75
CA MET A 1 -9.93 -14.53 31.34
C MET A 1 -9.47 -13.67 32.53
N ALA A 2 -10.39 -13.06 33.31
CA ALA A 2 -10.01 -12.17 34.43
C ALA A 2 -9.09 -12.82 35.50
N ILE A 3 -9.31 -14.09 35.85
CA ILE A 3 -8.53 -14.82 36.87
C ILE A 3 -7.05 -15.02 36.42
N VAL A 4 -6.82 -15.29 35.15
CA VAL A 4 -5.47 -15.47 34.59
C VAL A 4 -4.69 -14.16 34.64
N VAL A 5 -5.33 -13.05 34.34
CA VAL A 5 -4.72 -11.71 34.42
C VAL A 5 -4.38 -11.36 35.87
N LEU A 6 -5.24 -11.69 36.83
CA LEU A 6 -5.00 -11.49 38.26
C LEU A 6 -3.78 -12.30 38.76
N ILE A 7 -3.65 -13.56 38.37
CA ILE A 7 -2.50 -14.40 38.72
C ILE A 7 -1.18 -13.83 38.11
N MET A 8 -1.23 -13.29 36.89
CA MET A 8 -0.08 -12.64 36.24
C MET A 8 0.37 -11.39 36.99
N ILE A 9 -0.53 -10.63 37.60
CA ILE A 9 -0.17 -9.40 38.35
C ILE A 9 0.52 -9.73 39.68
N PHE A 10 0.17 -10.84 40.34
CA PHE A 10 0.68 -11.15 41.69
C PHE A 10 1.99 -11.95 41.71
N THR A 11 2.38 -12.59 40.63
CA THR A 11 3.68 -13.32 40.57
C THR A 11 4.76 -12.49 39.92
N SER A 12 6.01 -12.61 40.40
CA SER A 12 7.16 -11.88 39.79
C SER A 12 7.37 -12.25 38.30
N LYS A 13 7.18 -13.52 37.97
CA LYS A 13 7.21 -13.99 36.56
C LYS A 13 6.04 -13.45 35.74
N GLY A 14 4.86 -13.30 36.36
CA GLY A 14 3.67 -12.72 35.71
C GLY A 14 3.85 -11.23 35.43
N LYS A 15 4.52 -10.48 36.31
CA LYS A 15 4.83 -9.06 36.06
C LYS A 15 5.73 -8.86 34.84
N VAL A 16 6.75 -9.72 34.69
CA VAL A 16 7.61 -9.69 33.50
C VAL A 16 6.83 -10.01 32.23
N ALA A 17 6.01 -11.05 32.25
CA ALA A 17 5.16 -11.40 31.09
C ALA A 17 4.18 -10.29 30.74
N LEU A 18 3.55 -9.66 31.74
CA LEU A 18 2.63 -8.54 31.52
C LEU A 18 3.36 -7.34 30.92
N THR A 19 4.55 -7.01 31.41
CA THR A 19 5.37 -5.91 30.88
C THR A 19 5.74 -6.18 29.41
N VAL A 20 6.14 -7.39 29.07
CA VAL A 20 6.48 -7.77 27.69
C VAL A 20 5.24 -7.62 26.78
N ILE A 21 4.08 -8.09 27.23
CA ILE A 21 2.82 -7.94 26.46
C ILE A 21 2.47 -6.47 26.26
N LEU A 22 2.58 -5.63 27.29
CA LEU A 22 2.29 -4.20 27.19
C LEU A 22 3.26 -3.48 26.23
N VAL A 23 4.54 -3.83 26.27
CA VAL A 23 5.53 -3.29 25.34
C VAL A 23 5.20 -3.69 23.89
N LEU A 24 4.87 -4.97 23.67
CA LEU A 24 4.48 -5.43 22.33
C LEU A 24 3.22 -4.76 21.82
N LEU A 25 2.21 -4.56 22.69
CA LEU A 25 1.00 -3.83 22.35
C LEU A 25 1.28 -2.35 22.04
N ALA A 26 2.16 -1.72 22.82
CA ALA A 26 2.57 -0.34 22.56
C ALA A 26 3.30 -0.21 21.21
N ILE A 27 4.17 -1.15 20.88
CA ILE A 27 4.83 -1.20 19.58
C ILE A 27 3.82 -1.41 18.46
N ALA A 28 2.87 -2.35 18.63
CA ALA A 28 1.82 -2.61 17.64
C ALA A 28 0.95 -1.36 17.40
N MET A 29 0.50 -0.70 18.47
CA MET A 29 -0.26 0.56 18.37
C MET A 29 0.55 1.69 17.72
N TRP A 30 1.86 1.73 18.00
CA TRP A 30 2.74 2.72 17.38
C TRP A 30 2.89 2.47 15.88
N VAL A 31 3.08 1.22 15.48
CA VAL A 31 3.16 0.81 14.06
C VAL A 31 1.84 1.10 13.33
N GLU A 32 0.68 0.76 13.94
CA GLU A 32 -0.64 1.10 13.37
C GLU A 32 -0.85 2.63 13.26
N GLY A 33 -0.42 3.40 14.26
CA GLY A 33 -0.55 4.87 14.26
C GLY A 33 0.20 5.56 13.13
N PHE A 34 1.23 4.92 12.57
CA PHE A 34 1.98 5.41 11.41
C PHE A 34 1.47 4.87 10.06
N ASN A 35 0.36 4.14 10.06
CA ASN A 35 -0.22 3.55 8.85
C ASN A 35 0.78 2.68 8.05
N TYR A 36 1.60 1.91 8.78
CA TYR A 36 2.62 1.02 8.22
C TYR A 36 2.01 -0.33 7.82
N ASP A 37 1.01 -0.31 6.97
CA ASP A 37 0.53 -1.54 6.34
C ASP A 37 1.57 -2.02 5.31
N ALA A 38 1.92 -3.30 5.37
CA ALA A 38 2.81 -3.92 4.41
C ALA A 38 2.20 -5.22 3.86
N ASP A 39 2.30 -5.42 2.56
CA ASP A 39 1.98 -6.70 1.94
C ASP A 39 3.11 -7.70 2.24
N LEU A 40 2.84 -8.64 3.15
CA LEU A 40 3.81 -9.65 3.57
C LEU A 40 4.21 -10.58 2.41
N GLY A 41 3.32 -10.84 1.46
CA GLY A 41 3.62 -11.62 0.26
C GLY A 41 4.66 -10.91 -0.60
N LYS A 42 4.46 -9.64 -0.86
CA LYS A 42 5.38 -8.81 -1.64
C LYS A 42 6.71 -8.58 -0.91
N LEU A 43 6.66 -8.41 0.42
CA LEU A 43 7.88 -8.32 1.24
C LEU A 43 8.73 -9.59 1.12
N TRP A 44 8.09 -10.76 1.06
CA TRP A 44 8.77 -12.03 0.90
C TRP A 44 9.38 -12.21 -0.50
N GLU A 45 8.69 -11.75 -1.54
CA GLU A 45 9.15 -11.83 -2.92
C GLU A 45 10.29 -10.86 -3.23
N THR A 46 10.18 -9.62 -2.77
CA THR A 46 11.13 -8.55 -3.11
C THR A 46 12.23 -8.35 -2.08
N GLY A 47 12.01 -8.79 -0.84
CA GLY A 47 12.89 -8.50 0.30
C GLY A 47 12.95 -7.01 0.67
N SER A 48 12.10 -6.18 0.03
CA SER A 48 12.11 -4.72 0.20
C SER A 48 10.86 -4.24 0.92
N TYR A 49 11.03 -3.68 2.10
CA TYR A 49 9.94 -3.09 2.87
C TYR A 49 9.29 -1.89 2.15
N SER A 50 10.08 -1.09 1.46
CA SER A 50 9.57 0.08 0.73
C SER A 50 8.64 -0.29 -0.42
N GLU A 51 8.89 -1.41 -1.09
CA GLU A 51 8.06 -1.90 -2.19
C GLU A 51 6.79 -2.63 -1.70
N SER A 52 6.83 -3.18 -0.49
CA SER A 52 5.71 -3.90 0.13
C SER A 52 4.76 -3.02 0.92
N ARG A 53 5.15 -1.77 1.18
CA ARG A 53 4.35 -0.82 1.97
C ARG A 53 3.06 -0.44 1.24
N ILE A 54 1.94 -0.51 1.97
CA ILE A 54 0.62 -0.12 1.49
C ILE A 54 0.21 1.17 2.22
N GLU A 55 -0.25 2.15 1.47
CA GLU A 55 -0.83 3.38 2.00
C GLU A 55 -2.33 3.42 1.70
N SER A 56 -3.11 3.88 2.67
CA SER A 56 -4.55 4.06 2.51
C SER A 56 -4.85 5.54 2.28
N ILE A 57 -5.40 5.85 1.13
CA ILE A 57 -5.87 7.20 0.78
C ILE A 57 -7.39 7.21 0.64
N LYS A 58 -7.99 8.39 0.68
CA LYS A 58 -9.40 8.58 0.38
C LYS A 58 -9.55 9.03 -1.07
N ASP A 59 -10.44 8.36 -1.81
CA ASP A 59 -10.84 8.82 -3.12
C ASP A 59 -11.83 10.00 -3.02
N LYS A 60 -12.30 10.51 -4.17
CA LYS A 60 -13.26 11.63 -4.23
C LYS A 60 -14.60 11.31 -3.57
N ASP A 61 -14.97 10.04 -3.49
CA ASP A 61 -16.21 9.55 -2.90
C ASP A 61 -16.01 9.11 -1.44
N TRP A 62 -14.87 9.46 -0.81
CA TRP A 62 -14.48 9.11 0.55
C TRP A 62 -14.28 7.60 0.80
N ASN A 63 -14.22 6.78 -0.24
CA ASN A 63 -13.87 5.38 -0.10
C ASN A 63 -12.36 5.25 0.22
N THR A 64 -12.03 4.28 1.04
CA THR A 64 -10.63 3.98 1.33
C THR A 64 -10.03 3.18 0.20
N VAL A 65 -9.00 3.71 -0.45
CA VAL A 65 -8.21 3.04 -1.48
C VAL A 65 -6.84 2.68 -0.91
N ARG A 66 -6.47 1.42 -0.99
CA ARG A 66 -5.17 0.91 -0.54
C ARG A 66 -4.21 0.86 -1.72
N LEU A 67 -3.13 1.59 -1.62
CA LEU A 67 -2.12 1.74 -2.68
C LEU A 67 -0.78 1.23 -2.19
N ILE A 68 -0.03 0.56 -3.03
CA ILE A 68 1.37 0.25 -2.73
C ILE A 68 2.20 1.53 -2.75
N TRP A 69 3.13 1.64 -1.84
CA TRP A 69 3.96 2.85 -1.66
C TRP A 69 4.69 3.25 -2.93
N GLU A 70 5.19 2.29 -3.70
CA GLU A 70 5.90 2.54 -4.96
C GLU A 70 5.02 3.28 -5.97
N CYS A 71 3.71 3.03 -5.97
CA CYS A 71 2.76 3.73 -6.83
C CYS A 71 2.31 5.07 -6.26
N VAL A 72 2.38 5.28 -4.94
CA VAL A 72 2.00 6.55 -4.27
C VAL A 72 3.15 7.54 -4.27
N LYS A 73 4.37 7.06 -4.01
CA LYS A 73 5.57 7.88 -3.83
C LYS A 73 5.98 8.64 -5.09
N ALA A 74 5.77 8.03 -6.26
CA ALA A 74 6.16 8.63 -7.52
C ALA A 74 5.06 9.57 -8.00
N ASP A 75 5.27 10.88 -7.91
CA ASP A 75 4.46 11.87 -8.66
C ASP A 75 4.84 11.74 -10.15
N VAL A 76 4.18 10.82 -10.82
CA VAL A 76 4.50 10.40 -12.18
C VAL A 76 3.46 10.98 -13.14
N ASN A 77 3.94 11.62 -14.20
CA ASN A 77 3.10 12.10 -15.29
C ASN A 77 3.70 11.68 -16.65
N CYS A 78 2.97 11.89 -17.74
CA CYS A 78 3.43 11.45 -19.06
C CYS A 78 4.79 12.00 -19.48
N SER A 79 5.20 13.17 -19.00
CA SER A 79 6.50 13.75 -19.33
C SER A 79 7.70 13.04 -18.70
N ASN A 80 7.46 12.16 -17.73
CA ASN A 80 8.51 11.37 -17.08
C ASN A 80 8.93 10.13 -17.89
N PHE A 81 8.22 9.82 -18.98
CA PHE A 81 8.48 8.65 -19.80
C PHE A 81 9.03 9.03 -21.18
N ALA A 82 9.99 8.26 -21.67
CA ALA A 82 10.54 8.43 -23.00
C ALA A 82 9.62 7.86 -24.09
N THR A 83 8.88 6.79 -23.76
CA THR A 83 7.97 6.11 -24.68
C THR A 83 6.60 5.83 -24.05
N GLN A 84 5.60 5.66 -24.90
CA GLN A 84 4.28 5.21 -24.47
C GLN A 84 4.33 3.80 -23.84
N GLY A 85 5.22 2.92 -24.32
CA GLY A 85 5.41 1.59 -23.75
C GLY A 85 5.91 1.62 -22.31
N ASP A 86 6.83 2.53 -21.97
CA ASP A 86 7.33 2.70 -20.60
C ASP A 86 6.22 3.21 -19.66
N ALA A 87 5.42 4.18 -20.15
CA ALA A 87 4.28 4.71 -19.41
C ALA A 87 3.21 3.63 -19.17
N GLN A 88 2.92 2.81 -20.19
CA GLN A 88 1.96 1.70 -20.10
C GLN A 88 2.42 0.65 -19.10
N ALA A 89 3.69 0.27 -19.13
CA ALA A 89 4.25 -0.71 -18.19
C ALA A 89 4.12 -0.24 -16.73
N LYS A 90 4.37 1.04 -16.47
CA LYS A 90 4.18 1.61 -15.12
C LYS A 90 2.71 1.64 -14.72
N TYR A 91 1.83 2.07 -15.63
CA TYR A 91 0.39 2.08 -15.43
C TYR A 91 -0.14 0.68 -15.10
N ASP A 92 0.15 -0.32 -15.95
CA ASP A 92 -0.33 -1.69 -15.78
C ASP A 92 0.16 -2.31 -14.47
N SER A 93 1.42 -2.09 -14.11
CA SER A 93 1.99 -2.56 -12.85
C SER A 93 1.24 -1.99 -11.65
N CYS A 94 1.06 -0.67 -11.58
CA CYS A 94 0.38 -0.04 -10.47
C CYS A 94 -1.11 -0.37 -10.44
N MET A 95 -1.79 -0.41 -11.59
CA MET A 95 -3.20 -0.78 -11.68
C MET A 95 -3.45 -2.22 -11.22
N SER A 96 -2.58 -3.14 -11.60
CA SER A 96 -2.66 -4.55 -11.18
C SER A 96 -2.58 -4.69 -9.65
N GLU A 97 -1.59 -4.04 -9.04
CA GLU A 97 -1.39 -4.08 -7.60
C GLU A 97 -2.51 -3.36 -6.82
N ILE A 98 -2.96 -2.20 -7.32
CA ILE A 98 -4.06 -1.46 -6.71
C ILE A 98 -5.34 -2.30 -6.75
N LYS A 99 -5.65 -2.94 -7.89
CA LYS A 99 -6.82 -3.80 -8.03
C LYS A 99 -6.76 -5.01 -7.10
N LYS A 100 -5.58 -5.63 -6.95
CA LYS A 100 -5.36 -6.74 -6.02
C LYS A 100 -5.68 -6.34 -4.57
N ASN A 101 -5.27 -5.13 -4.16
CA ASN A 101 -5.46 -4.64 -2.80
C ASN A 101 -6.84 -4.01 -2.56
N ASN A 102 -7.61 -3.77 -3.62
CA ASN A 102 -8.93 -3.15 -3.56
C ASN A 102 -9.97 -3.94 -4.38
N PRO A 103 -10.25 -5.21 -4.03
CA PRO A 103 -11.11 -6.09 -4.83
C PRO A 103 -12.55 -5.59 -4.95
N ASN A 104 -12.99 -4.69 -4.06
CA ASN A 104 -14.34 -4.14 -4.03
C ASN A 104 -14.51 -2.92 -4.97
N ILE A 105 -13.44 -2.41 -5.58
CA ILE A 105 -13.50 -1.29 -6.52
C ILE A 105 -13.67 -1.85 -7.92
N GLU A 106 -14.86 -1.69 -8.49
CA GLU A 106 -15.19 -2.18 -9.84
C GLU A 106 -14.71 -1.23 -10.94
N ASP A 107 -14.67 0.08 -10.65
CA ASP A 107 -14.31 1.10 -11.64
C ASP A 107 -12.79 1.31 -11.70
N PRO A 108 -12.10 0.84 -12.75
CA PRO A 108 -10.66 0.97 -12.88
C PRO A 108 -10.19 2.43 -13.00
N VAL A 109 -11.06 3.32 -13.47
CA VAL A 109 -10.76 4.77 -13.57
C VAL A 109 -10.42 5.37 -12.21
N LYS A 110 -11.09 4.90 -11.16
CA LYS A 110 -10.82 5.35 -9.79
C LYS A 110 -9.45 4.90 -9.27
N LEU A 111 -8.84 3.95 -9.95
CA LEU A 111 -7.55 3.38 -9.59
C LEU A 111 -6.37 4.03 -10.33
N ASP A 112 -6.63 4.86 -11.34
CA ASP A 112 -5.58 5.63 -12.04
C ASP A 112 -5.17 6.86 -11.23
N ILE A 113 -4.35 6.63 -10.21
CA ILE A 113 -3.91 7.68 -9.27
C ILE A 113 -3.02 8.75 -9.92
N TYR A 114 -2.38 8.41 -11.04
CA TYR A 114 -1.49 9.33 -11.76
C TYR A 114 -2.19 10.12 -12.85
N GLY A 115 -3.40 9.71 -13.26
CA GLY A 115 -4.09 10.29 -14.41
C GLY A 115 -3.32 10.07 -15.72
N LEU A 116 -2.64 8.93 -15.86
CA LEU A 116 -1.89 8.58 -17.06
C LEU A 116 -2.82 8.20 -18.22
N ASP A 117 -3.98 7.65 -17.90
CA ASP A 117 -5.05 7.32 -18.85
C ASP A 117 -6.18 8.36 -18.74
N ARG A 118 -5.97 9.51 -19.38
CA ARG A 118 -6.88 10.65 -19.26
C ARG A 118 -8.27 10.40 -19.87
N ASN A 119 -8.35 9.58 -20.91
CA ASN A 119 -9.60 9.27 -21.61
C ASN A 119 -10.23 7.95 -21.17
N HIS A 120 -9.60 7.25 -20.24
CA HIS A 120 -10.10 6.05 -19.59
C HIS A 120 -10.34 4.86 -20.55
N ASP A 121 -9.47 4.72 -21.55
CA ASP A 121 -9.52 3.63 -22.52
C ASP A 121 -8.51 2.48 -22.22
N GLY A 122 -7.79 2.57 -21.11
CA GLY A 122 -6.78 1.59 -20.71
C GLY A 122 -5.41 1.82 -21.32
N VAL A 123 -5.23 2.94 -22.06
CA VAL A 123 -3.96 3.25 -22.71
C VAL A 123 -3.33 4.49 -22.10
N ALA A 124 -2.24 4.28 -21.38
CA ALA A 124 -1.52 5.35 -20.72
C ALA A 124 -0.75 6.22 -21.73
N CYS A 125 -0.79 7.53 -21.51
CA CYS A 125 0.05 8.51 -22.20
C CYS A 125 0.08 8.36 -23.75
N GLN A 126 -1.06 8.24 -24.39
CA GLN A 126 -1.22 7.98 -25.83
C GLN A 126 -0.45 8.95 -26.77
N ASN A 127 -0.13 10.17 -26.30
CA ASN A 127 0.60 11.17 -27.07
C ASN A 127 2.11 10.96 -27.12
N LEU A 128 2.64 10.00 -26.36
CA LEU A 128 4.06 9.68 -26.37
C LEU A 128 4.43 8.84 -27.62
N PRO A 129 5.70 8.92 -28.08
CA PRO A 129 6.19 8.09 -29.16
C PRO A 129 6.17 6.61 -28.72
N LYS A 130 5.85 5.70 -29.66
CA LYS A 130 5.80 4.25 -29.39
C LYS A 130 7.20 3.65 -29.18
N THR A 131 8.22 4.25 -29.79
CA THR A 131 9.62 3.81 -29.70
C THR A 131 10.51 4.98 -29.30
N ALA A 132 11.53 4.71 -28.49
CA ALA A 132 12.57 5.68 -28.21
C ALA A 132 13.31 6.04 -29.53
N LYS A 133 13.59 7.33 -29.71
CA LYS A 133 14.38 7.81 -30.85
C LYS A 133 15.87 7.61 -30.58
#